data_d3e0757f29c19df9437a525f45096fd2
#
_entry.id   d3e0757f29c19df9437a525f45096fd2
#
_cell.length_a   1.000
_cell.length_b   1.000
_cell.length_c   1.000
_cell.angle_alpha   90.00
_cell.angle_beta   90.00
_cell.angle_gamma   90.00
#
_symmetry.space_group_name_H-M   'P 1'
#
loop_
_entity.id
_entity.type
_entity.pdbx_description
1 polymer ?
#
loop_
_entity_poly.entity_id
_entity_poly.type
_entity_poly.pdbx_seq_one_letter_code
_entity_poly.pdbx_strand_id
1 'polypeptide(L)'
;MGFQDEKLWTTLKIKAQEEQERCGERENSEKYLTVVADICQYGVDRAKTIRDTFPFYTLHDEVHICNVMRLMAELLGDKISLLTRDEAALLAMAACCHDIGMSYTESEKKELLNNKDTIRLYLDKNPSEYMKAYAGGREEPELTDEIKINFFRSIHHKRSRELLQKKEWGRALRGRIDREDLIRVCRSHGEEVRELADMDPVHSLDRRFCAILLRLADILDFDDSRAPQAIYEYNEFDEKTSYSEQFSAEEWDKHLSSSGFRFESAEDRSYPYPLDYTAECHSIKIEQKIKCYLDWVDRELNDCSTILRRFAGRWNNFVLPAKVERNILSEGYLSGQYHITLDQDQVMELFVGENLYSDPAVFVRELIQNAIDAVRTRKQLDHSLPSDWTGQINIRTWSERGYHWFRIEDNGIGMTEDIIRNYFLKVGRSYYNSDEFRQEKHRCKADP
;
A
#
# COMPACT_ATOMS: atom_id res chain seq x y z
N MET A 1 -18.96 17.37 -0.26
CA MET A 1 -17.80 18.28 -0.19
C MET A 1 -17.02 18.05 -1.47
N GLY A 2 -16.84 19.06 -2.30
CA GLY A 2 -16.20 18.88 -3.59
C GLY A 2 -14.79 19.49 -3.59
N PHE A 3 -14.00 19.24 -4.64
CA PHE A 3 -12.62 19.77 -4.74
C PHE A 3 -12.51 21.29 -4.53
N GLN A 4 -13.57 22.05 -4.78
CA GLN A 4 -13.61 23.50 -4.59
C GLN A 4 -13.71 23.93 -3.13
N ASP A 5 -14.00 23.02 -2.22
CA ASP A 5 -14.05 23.30 -0.78
C ASP A 5 -12.67 23.11 -0.12
N GLU A 6 -11.71 22.52 -0.82
CA GLU A 6 -10.39 22.22 -0.31
C GLU A 6 -9.50 23.46 -0.14
N LYS A 7 -8.60 23.40 0.87
CA LYS A 7 -7.66 24.49 1.19
C LYS A 7 -6.77 24.86 0.00
N LEU A 8 -6.36 23.88 -0.79
CA LEU A 8 -5.55 24.12 -2.00
C LEU A 8 -6.31 24.95 -3.03
N TRP A 9 -7.61 24.68 -3.26
CA TRP A 9 -8.45 25.49 -4.14
C TRP A 9 -8.67 26.90 -3.61
N THR A 10 -8.89 27.03 -2.29
CA THR A 10 -9.00 28.35 -1.65
C THR A 10 -7.72 29.16 -1.81
N THR A 11 -6.54 28.53 -1.67
CA THR A 11 -5.24 29.17 -1.93
C THR A 11 -5.13 29.61 -3.39
N LEU A 12 -5.55 28.79 -4.34
CA LEU A 12 -5.59 29.17 -5.76
C LEU A 12 -6.44 30.42 -6.00
N LYS A 13 -7.62 30.53 -5.39
CA LYS A 13 -8.48 31.72 -5.51
C LYS A 13 -7.77 32.98 -5.01
N ILE A 14 -7.14 32.89 -3.84
CA ILE A 14 -6.39 34.01 -3.25
C ILE A 14 -5.25 34.43 -4.20
N LYS A 15 -4.46 33.46 -4.69
CA LYS A 15 -3.34 33.74 -5.59
C LYS A 15 -3.77 34.29 -6.96
N ALA A 16 -4.92 33.88 -7.46
CA ALA A 16 -5.49 34.45 -8.68
C ALA A 16 -5.91 35.90 -8.50
N GLN A 17 -6.47 36.23 -7.32
CA GLN A 17 -6.84 37.59 -6.98
C GLN A 17 -5.59 38.47 -6.80
N GLU A 18 -4.58 38.04 -6.05
CA GLU A 18 -3.31 38.73 -5.88
C GLU A 18 -2.65 39.03 -7.24
N GLU A 19 -2.69 38.10 -8.16
CA GLU A 19 -2.10 38.27 -9.50
C GLU A 19 -2.90 39.28 -10.35
N GLN A 20 -4.22 39.29 -10.25
CA GLN A 20 -5.07 40.29 -10.91
C GLN A 20 -4.80 41.68 -10.36
N GLU A 21 -4.67 41.85 -9.07
CA GLU A 21 -4.34 43.14 -8.43
C GLU A 21 -2.98 43.69 -8.89
N ARG A 22 -1.99 42.75 -9.06
CA ARG A 22 -0.64 43.09 -9.51
C ARG A 22 -0.60 43.52 -10.98
N CYS A 23 -1.34 42.81 -11.85
CA CYS A 23 -1.27 42.94 -13.31
C CYS A 23 -2.39 43.82 -13.90
N GLY A 24 -3.40 44.19 -13.12
CA GLY A 24 -4.55 44.98 -13.54
C GLY A 24 -5.39 44.30 -14.61
N GLU A 25 -5.93 45.05 -15.56
CA GLU A 25 -6.84 44.54 -16.62
C GLU A 25 -6.23 43.50 -17.55
N ARG A 26 -4.90 43.33 -17.53
CA ARG A 26 -4.20 42.25 -18.33
C ARG A 26 -4.50 40.89 -17.84
N GLU A 27 -4.97 40.73 -16.61
CA GLU A 27 -5.34 39.47 -15.98
C GLU A 27 -6.83 39.44 -15.65
N ASN A 28 -7.40 38.25 -15.78
CA ASN A 28 -8.78 38.01 -15.37
C ASN A 28 -8.82 36.72 -14.54
N SER A 29 -8.85 36.89 -13.22
CA SER A 29 -8.85 35.79 -12.26
C SER A 29 -10.05 34.86 -12.44
N GLU A 30 -11.23 35.39 -12.74
CA GLU A 30 -12.44 34.62 -12.92
C GLU A 30 -12.34 33.70 -14.14
N LYS A 31 -11.87 34.21 -15.28
CA LYS A 31 -11.64 33.39 -16.49
C LYS A 31 -10.58 32.32 -16.26
N TYR A 32 -9.51 32.66 -15.52
CA TYR A 32 -8.46 31.71 -15.19
C TYR A 32 -9.02 30.58 -14.33
N LEU A 33 -9.71 30.90 -13.24
CA LEU A 33 -10.33 29.94 -12.33
C LEU A 33 -11.40 29.07 -13.02
N THR A 34 -12.20 29.67 -13.92
CA THR A 34 -13.18 28.92 -14.71
C THR A 34 -12.53 27.83 -15.57
N VAL A 35 -11.40 28.15 -16.25
CA VAL A 35 -10.69 27.17 -17.07
C VAL A 35 -10.06 26.08 -16.22
N VAL A 36 -9.47 26.42 -15.08
CA VAL A 36 -8.92 25.41 -14.13
C VAL A 36 -10.04 24.52 -13.61
N ALA A 37 -11.19 25.11 -13.19
CA ALA A 37 -12.34 24.36 -12.71
C ALA A 37 -12.91 23.39 -13.77
N ASP A 38 -12.95 23.79 -15.05
CA ASP A 38 -13.41 22.93 -16.15
C ASP A 38 -12.51 21.72 -16.36
N ILE A 39 -11.19 21.88 -16.18
CA ILE A 39 -10.25 20.76 -16.26
C ILE A 39 -10.37 19.85 -15.04
N CYS A 40 -10.49 20.42 -13.83
CA CYS A 40 -10.73 19.67 -12.61
C CYS A 40 -12.05 18.85 -12.71
N GLN A 41 -13.13 19.48 -13.15
CA GLN A 41 -14.42 18.81 -13.31
C GLN A 41 -14.36 17.67 -14.34
N TYR A 42 -13.63 17.86 -15.42
CA TYR A 42 -13.37 16.77 -16.38
C TYR A 42 -12.70 15.57 -15.71
N GLY A 43 -11.73 15.80 -14.81
CA GLY A 43 -11.09 14.74 -14.01
C GLY A 43 -12.08 14.04 -13.10
N VAL A 44 -12.84 14.80 -12.31
CA VAL A 44 -13.87 14.27 -11.39
C VAL A 44 -14.93 13.43 -12.13
N ASP A 45 -15.42 13.91 -13.29
CA ASP A 45 -16.42 13.16 -14.05
C ASP A 45 -15.87 11.85 -14.61
N ARG A 46 -14.59 11.83 -14.98
CA ARG A 46 -13.90 10.60 -15.38
C ARG A 46 -13.67 9.65 -14.22
N ALA A 47 -13.31 10.15 -13.05
CA ALA A 47 -13.10 9.33 -11.85
C ALA A 47 -14.33 8.49 -11.51
N LYS A 48 -15.55 9.03 -11.70
CA LYS A 48 -16.81 8.31 -11.46
C LYS A 48 -16.95 7.01 -12.27
N THR A 49 -16.26 6.90 -13.41
CA THR A 49 -16.33 5.72 -14.29
C THR A 49 -15.21 4.69 -14.04
N ILE A 50 -14.27 4.97 -13.14
CA ILE A 50 -13.16 4.06 -12.82
C ILE A 50 -13.70 2.74 -12.27
N ARG A 51 -14.73 2.79 -11.41
CA ARG A 51 -15.36 1.62 -10.83
C ARG A 51 -15.90 0.64 -11.86
N ASP A 52 -16.34 1.11 -13.03
CA ASP A 52 -16.82 0.22 -14.11
C ASP A 52 -15.71 -0.67 -14.68
N THR A 53 -14.45 -0.23 -14.56
CA THR A 53 -13.29 -1.00 -15.01
C THR A 53 -12.67 -1.80 -13.86
N PHE A 54 -12.69 -1.24 -12.64
CA PHE A 54 -12.05 -1.78 -11.46
C PHE A 54 -13.06 -1.94 -10.30
N PRO A 55 -14.05 -2.84 -10.43
CA PRO A 55 -15.18 -2.92 -9.49
C PRO A 55 -14.79 -3.29 -8.07
N PHE A 56 -13.68 -4.00 -7.90
CA PHE A 56 -13.20 -4.47 -6.61
C PHE A 56 -12.00 -3.67 -6.07
N TYR A 57 -11.62 -2.57 -6.72
CA TYR A 57 -10.57 -1.70 -6.21
C TYR A 57 -11.12 -0.75 -5.15
N THR A 58 -10.24 -0.29 -4.26
CA THR A 58 -10.54 0.83 -3.36
C THR A 58 -10.96 2.05 -4.16
N LEU A 59 -11.73 2.94 -3.56
CA LEU A 59 -12.35 4.04 -4.30
C LEU A 59 -11.30 5.00 -4.90
N HIS A 60 -11.43 5.25 -6.21
CA HIS A 60 -10.67 6.26 -6.97
C HIS A 60 -11.64 7.31 -7.51
N ASP A 61 -12.47 7.84 -6.63
CA ASP A 61 -13.55 8.77 -6.93
C ASP A 61 -13.27 10.20 -6.42
N GLU A 62 -14.31 10.99 -6.27
CA GLU A 62 -14.20 12.36 -5.78
C GLU A 62 -13.65 12.43 -4.33
N VAL A 63 -13.89 11.41 -3.51
CA VAL A 63 -13.34 11.36 -2.13
C VAL A 63 -11.82 11.25 -2.19
N HIS A 64 -11.28 10.35 -3.01
CA HIS A 64 -9.84 10.24 -3.25
C HIS A 64 -9.24 11.57 -3.73
N ILE A 65 -9.85 12.20 -4.74
CA ILE A 65 -9.40 13.49 -5.27
C ILE A 65 -9.32 14.54 -4.17
N CYS A 66 -10.36 14.67 -3.35
CA CYS A 66 -10.39 15.61 -2.23
C CYS A 66 -9.33 15.27 -1.17
N ASN A 67 -9.14 13.99 -0.84
CA ASN A 67 -8.10 13.55 0.06
C ASN A 67 -6.70 13.91 -0.46
N VAL A 68 -6.41 13.65 -1.74
CA VAL A 68 -5.12 14.03 -2.35
C VAL A 68 -4.89 15.55 -2.26
N MET A 69 -5.91 16.37 -2.53
CA MET A 69 -5.80 17.83 -2.39
C MET A 69 -5.58 18.25 -0.93
N ARG A 70 -6.27 17.62 0.01
CA ARG A 70 -6.10 17.86 1.45
C ARG A 70 -4.69 17.46 1.90
N LEU A 71 -4.21 16.30 1.50
CA LEU A 71 -2.88 15.80 1.85
C LEU A 71 -1.75 16.66 1.25
N MET A 72 -1.91 17.17 0.03
CA MET A 72 -0.98 18.19 -0.51
C MET A 72 -0.94 19.43 0.37
N ALA A 73 -2.10 19.92 0.84
CA ALA A 73 -2.17 21.08 1.72
C ALA A 73 -1.56 20.80 3.11
N GLU A 74 -1.72 19.56 3.63
CA GLU A 74 -1.08 19.12 4.86
C GLU A 74 0.45 19.02 4.71
N LEU A 75 0.94 18.44 3.61
CA LEU A 75 2.38 18.40 3.31
C LEU A 75 2.98 19.81 3.23
N LEU A 76 2.27 20.75 2.61
CA LEU A 76 2.71 22.14 2.49
C LEU A 76 2.67 22.90 3.82
N GLY A 77 1.70 22.61 4.69
CA GLY A 77 1.52 23.35 5.94
C GLY A 77 1.34 24.85 5.70
N ASP A 78 2.06 25.67 6.45
CA ASP A 78 2.03 27.14 6.31
C ASP A 78 2.69 27.61 5.00
N LYS A 79 3.58 26.81 4.43
CA LYS A 79 4.26 27.12 3.16
C LYS A 79 3.34 27.04 1.95
N ILE A 80 2.07 26.63 2.12
CA ILE A 80 1.04 26.70 1.07
C ILE A 80 0.85 28.13 0.56
N SER A 81 1.04 29.12 1.42
CA SER A 81 1.00 30.55 1.08
C SER A 81 2.11 30.99 0.11
N LEU A 82 3.20 30.20 0.01
CA LEU A 82 4.31 30.45 -0.90
C LEU A 82 4.06 29.92 -2.32
N LEU A 83 3.02 29.13 -2.56
CA LEU A 83 2.68 28.68 -3.91
C LEU A 83 2.43 29.89 -4.82
N THR A 84 2.90 29.78 -6.06
CA THR A 84 2.43 30.67 -7.13
C THR A 84 1.00 30.29 -7.52
N ARG A 85 0.28 31.20 -8.17
CA ARG A 85 -1.03 30.89 -8.74
C ARG A 85 -0.97 29.67 -9.67
N ASP A 86 0.06 29.61 -10.51
CA ASP A 86 0.20 28.59 -11.54
C ASP A 86 0.59 27.24 -10.93
N GLU A 87 1.39 27.19 -9.84
CA GLU A 87 1.65 25.96 -9.07
C GLU A 87 0.38 25.45 -8.37
N ALA A 88 -0.38 26.33 -7.72
CA ALA A 88 -1.64 25.94 -7.07
C ALA A 88 -2.67 25.40 -8.07
N ALA A 89 -2.76 26.02 -9.27
CA ALA A 89 -3.61 25.56 -10.34
C ALA A 89 -3.16 24.20 -10.89
N LEU A 90 -1.85 24.02 -11.11
CA LEU A 90 -1.29 22.77 -11.60
C LEU A 90 -1.53 21.62 -10.61
N LEU A 91 -1.32 21.86 -9.32
CA LEU A 91 -1.60 20.88 -8.25
C LEU A 91 -3.07 20.48 -8.18
N ALA A 92 -3.99 21.47 -8.24
CA ALA A 92 -5.43 21.21 -8.25
C ALA A 92 -5.86 20.38 -9.47
N MET A 93 -5.40 20.75 -10.66
CA MET A 93 -5.68 20.00 -11.90
C MET A 93 -5.06 18.60 -11.85
N ALA A 94 -3.84 18.48 -11.32
CA ALA A 94 -3.14 17.20 -11.22
C ALA A 94 -3.83 16.25 -10.25
N ALA A 95 -4.28 16.72 -9.08
CA ALA A 95 -5.08 15.92 -8.15
C ALA A 95 -6.35 15.37 -8.80
N CYS A 96 -7.04 16.18 -9.61
CA CYS A 96 -8.25 15.73 -10.30
C CYS A 96 -7.99 14.80 -11.51
N CYS A 97 -6.79 14.87 -12.11
CA CYS A 97 -6.55 14.24 -13.41
C CYS A 97 -5.51 13.11 -13.39
N HIS A 98 -4.81 12.81 -12.30
CA HIS A 98 -3.73 11.84 -12.29
C HIS A 98 -4.21 10.44 -12.68
N ASP A 99 -5.37 10.02 -12.21
CA ASP A 99 -5.95 8.69 -12.39
C ASP A 99 -6.98 8.57 -13.53
N ILE A 100 -7.22 9.64 -14.31
CA ILE A 100 -8.21 9.57 -15.41
C ILE A 100 -7.92 8.46 -16.41
N GLY A 101 -6.67 8.03 -16.52
CA GLY A 101 -6.25 6.91 -17.34
C GLY A 101 -6.83 5.57 -16.92
N MET A 102 -7.35 5.43 -15.69
CA MET A 102 -8.07 4.25 -15.22
C MET A 102 -9.50 4.16 -15.77
N SER A 103 -10.05 5.23 -16.35
CA SER A 103 -11.38 5.26 -16.96
C SER A 103 -11.33 4.72 -18.39
N TYR A 104 -11.81 3.52 -18.65
CA TYR A 104 -11.84 2.86 -19.96
C TYR A 104 -13.26 2.67 -20.48
N THR A 105 -13.46 2.89 -21.79
CA THR A 105 -14.66 2.44 -22.47
C THR A 105 -14.52 0.97 -22.88
N GLU A 106 -15.65 0.27 -23.09
CA GLU A 106 -15.61 -1.13 -23.56
C GLU A 106 -14.92 -1.31 -24.91
N SER A 107 -14.98 -0.31 -25.81
CA SER A 107 -14.28 -0.35 -27.09
C SER A 107 -12.76 -0.24 -26.89
N GLU A 108 -12.30 0.64 -26.01
CA GLU A 108 -10.87 0.79 -25.69
C GLU A 108 -10.31 -0.46 -25.01
N LYS A 109 -11.07 -1.08 -24.09
CA LYS A 109 -10.67 -2.35 -23.48
C LYS A 109 -10.46 -3.43 -24.53
N LYS A 110 -11.42 -3.57 -25.47
CA LYS A 110 -11.32 -4.55 -26.57
C LYS A 110 -10.14 -4.28 -27.50
N GLU A 111 -9.92 -3.02 -27.88
CA GLU A 111 -8.80 -2.62 -28.74
C GLU A 111 -7.45 -2.94 -28.11
N LEU A 112 -7.27 -2.59 -26.81
CA LEU A 112 -6.04 -2.84 -26.07
C LEU A 112 -5.77 -4.34 -25.89
N LEU A 113 -6.80 -5.12 -25.58
CA LEU A 113 -6.66 -6.58 -25.39
C LEU A 113 -6.42 -7.32 -26.71
N ASN A 114 -6.84 -6.78 -27.85
CA ASN A 114 -6.56 -7.34 -29.18
C ASN A 114 -5.15 -7.00 -29.68
N ASN A 115 -4.46 -6.05 -29.05
CA ASN A 115 -3.08 -5.69 -29.41
C ASN A 115 -2.09 -6.69 -28.78
N LYS A 116 -1.80 -7.77 -29.54
CA LYS A 116 -0.92 -8.86 -29.10
C LYS A 116 0.48 -8.38 -28.68
N ASP A 117 1.03 -7.39 -29.38
CA ASP A 117 2.37 -6.87 -29.08
C ASP A 117 2.40 -6.15 -27.72
N THR A 118 1.38 -5.36 -27.43
CA THR A 118 1.25 -4.66 -26.13
C THR A 118 1.07 -5.65 -24.99
N ILE A 119 0.22 -6.66 -25.17
CA ILE A 119 0.02 -7.72 -24.17
C ILE A 119 1.30 -8.51 -23.93
N ARG A 120 2.00 -8.90 -25.00
CA ARG A 120 3.26 -9.62 -24.89
C ARG A 120 4.31 -8.80 -24.14
N LEU A 121 4.47 -7.52 -24.48
CA LEU A 121 5.39 -6.62 -23.79
C LEU A 121 5.07 -6.48 -22.28
N TYR A 122 3.79 -6.47 -21.94
CA TYR A 122 3.34 -6.47 -20.54
C TYR A 122 3.72 -7.77 -19.82
N LEU A 123 3.40 -8.91 -20.42
CA LEU A 123 3.70 -10.23 -19.83
C LEU A 123 5.21 -10.45 -19.69
N ASP A 124 6.02 -10.05 -20.67
CA ASP A 124 7.49 -10.17 -20.61
C ASP A 124 8.09 -9.37 -19.43
N LYS A 125 7.45 -8.27 -19.02
CA LYS A 125 7.86 -7.46 -17.88
C LYS A 125 7.31 -7.95 -16.54
N ASN A 126 6.33 -8.86 -16.54
CA ASN A 126 5.65 -9.38 -15.36
C ASN A 126 5.71 -10.91 -15.32
N PRO A 127 6.83 -11.52 -14.85
CA PRO A 127 7.05 -12.97 -14.93
C PRO A 127 5.96 -13.82 -14.26
N SER A 128 5.37 -13.35 -13.16
CA SER A 128 4.27 -14.05 -12.49
C SER A 128 3.01 -14.12 -13.35
N GLU A 129 2.67 -13.02 -14.01
CA GLU A 129 1.53 -12.93 -14.94
C GLU A 129 1.79 -13.77 -16.21
N TYR A 130 3.04 -13.73 -16.69
CA TYR A 130 3.47 -14.57 -17.81
C TYR A 130 3.26 -16.05 -17.50
N MET A 131 3.71 -16.51 -16.33
CA MET A 131 3.54 -17.91 -15.93
C MET A 131 2.07 -18.32 -15.81
N LYS A 132 1.19 -17.44 -15.32
CA LYS A 132 -0.25 -17.66 -15.26
C LYS A 132 -0.87 -17.73 -16.66
N ALA A 133 -0.54 -16.77 -17.53
CA ALA A 133 -1.07 -16.69 -18.88
C ALA A 133 -0.72 -17.90 -19.77
N TYR A 134 0.47 -18.46 -19.60
CA TYR A 134 0.96 -19.63 -20.35
C TYR A 134 0.93 -20.93 -19.55
N ALA A 135 0.20 -20.98 -18.43
CA ALA A 135 0.08 -22.19 -17.62
C ALA A 135 -0.44 -23.38 -18.44
N GLY A 136 0.12 -24.58 -18.18
CA GLY A 136 -0.25 -25.79 -18.90
C GLY A 136 0.32 -25.91 -20.32
N GLY A 137 1.35 -25.11 -20.68
CA GLY A 137 2.04 -25.20 -21.97
C GLY A 137 1.26 -24.64 -23.16
N ARG A 138 0.39 -23.65 -22.90
CA ARG A 138 -0.37 -22.98 -23.97
C ARG A 138 0.54 -22.23 -24.95
N GLU A 139 0.21 -22.27 -26.22
CA GLU A 139 0.92 -21.49 -27.26
C GLU A 139 0.49 -19.99 -27.28
N GLU A 140 -0.78 -19.73 -26.95
CA GLU A 140 -1.33 -18.36 -26.86
C GLU A 140 -1.67 -18.07 -25.38
N PRO A 141 -1.48 -16.82 -24.93
CA PRO A 141 -1.74 -16.46 -23.53
C PRO A 141 -3.24 -16.46 -23.24
N GLU A 142 -3.63 -17.08 -22.15
CA GLU A 142 -4.97 -16.93 -21.57
C GLU A 142 -4.99 -15.70 -20.66
N LEU A 143 -5.72 -14.68 -21.07
CA LEU A 143 -5.89 -13.46 -20.27
C LEU A 143 -7.05 -13.64 -19.32
N THR A 144 -6.76 -14.05 -18.08
CA THR A 144 -7.75 -14.04 -17.00
C THR A 144 -8.18 -12.60 -16.68
N ASP A 145 -9.30 -12.42 -15.99
CA ASP A 145 -9.76 -11.08 -15.61
C ASP A 145 -8.76 -10.38 -14.69
N GLU A 146 -8.06 -11.12 -13.84
CA GLU A 146 -6.94 -10.62 -13.03
C GLU A 146 -5.83 -10.03 -13.90
N ILE A 147 -5.35 -10.78 -14.89
CA ILE A 147 -4.30 -10.32 -15.82
C ILE A 147 -4.75 -9.07 -16.59
N LYS A 148 -6.01 -9.04 -17.06
CA LYS A 148 -6.58 -7.87 -17.75
C LYS A 148 -6.61 -6.63 -16.85
N ILE A 149 -7.08 -6.78 -15.61
CA ILE A 149 -7.15 -5.69 -14.63
C ILE A 149 -5.75 -5.16 -14.32
N ASN A 150 -4.77 -6.03 -14.02
CA ASN A 150 -3.40 -5.65 -13.76
C ASN A 150 -2.73 -4.98 -14.97
N PHE A 151 -3.03 -5.45 -16.18
CA PHE A 151 -2.60 -4.83 -17.43
C PHE A 151 -3.12 -3.39 -17.55
N PHE A 152 -4.43 -3.17 -17.43
CA PHE A 152 -5.03 -1.83 -17.50
C PHE A 152 -4.45 -0.89 -16.44
N ARG A 153 -4.25 -1.41 -15.21
CA ARG A 153 -3.61 -0.64 -14.14
C ARG A 153 -2.19 -0.25 -14.50
N SER A 154 -1.41 -1.14 -15.09
CA SER A 154 0.01 -0.88 -15.40
C SER A 154 0.23 0.24 -16.43
N ILE A 155 -0.76 0.53 -17.26
CA ILE A 155 -0.65 1.52 -18.35
C ILE A 155 -1.44 2.81 -18.10
N HIS A 156 -2.19 2.93 -16.99
CA HIS A 156 -3.10 4.06 -16.75
C HIS A 156 -2.40 5.42 -16.78
N HIS A 157 -1.21 5.53 -16.19
CA HIS A 157 -0.44 6.78 -16.17
C HIS A 157 -0.02 7.26 -17.58
N LYS A 158 0.23 6.34 -18.52
CA LYS A 158 0.50 6.67 -19.94
C LYS A 158 -0.76 7.10 -20.64
N ARG A 159 -1.88 6.42 -20.34
CA ARG A 159 -3.17 6.71 -20.95
C ARG A 159 -3.75 8.06 -20.50
N SER A 160 -3.48 8.51 -19.27
CA SER A 160 -3.82 9.86 -18.82
C SER A 160 -3.32 10.94 -19.79
N ARG A 161 -2.12 10.76 -20.39
CA ARG A 161 -1.60 11.63 -21.44
C ARG A 161 -2.54 11.74 -22.65
N GLU A 162 -3.00 10.60 -23.19
CA GLU A 162 -3.84 10.56 -24.37
C GLU A 162 -5.18 11.28 -24.15
N LEU A 163 -5.75 11.11 -22.96
CA LEU A 163 -7.00 11.76 -22.59
C LEU A 163 -6.82 13.27 -22.41
N LEU A 164 -5.76 13.70 -21.75
CA LEU A 164 -5.45 15.12 -21.59
C LEU A 164 -5.10 15.80 -22.91
N GLN A 165 -4.46 15.11 -23.85
CA GLN A 165 -4.19 15.65 -25.19
C GLN A 165 -5.46 15.96 -25.97
N LYS A 166 -6.54 15.21 -25.76
CA LYS A 166 -7.85 15.40 -26.42
C LYS A 166 -8.70 16.49 -25.75
N LYS A 167 -8.43 16.82 -24.47
CA LYS A 167 -9.17 17.88 -23.74
C LYS A 167 -8.82 19.25 -24.30
N GLU A 168 -9.82 20.10 -24.51
CA GLU A 168 -9.60 21.49 -24.92
C GLU A 168 -8.80 22.26 -23.86
N TRP A 169 -7.76 22.98 -24.29
CA TRP A 169 -6.90 23.76 -23.43
C TRP A 169 -7.27 25.24 -23.50
N GLY A 170 -7.82 25.76 -22.41
CA GLY A 170 -8.33 27.12 -22.37
C GLY A 170 -7.26 28.20 -22.57
N ARG A 171 -7.64 29.28 -23.26
CA ARG A 171 -6.71 30.37 -23.60
C ARG A 171 -6.08 31.04 -22.35
N ALA A 172 -6.78 31.05 -21.22
CA ALA A 172 -6.29 31.69 -19.98
C ALA A 172 -5.05 31.02 -19.40
N LEU A 173 -4.78 29.76 -19.73
CA LEU A 173 -3.60 29.01 -19.29
C LEU A 173 -2.39 29.13 -20.24
N ARG A 174 -2.61 29.57 -21.50
CA ARG A 174 -1.55 29.61 -22.53
C ARG A 174 -0.38 30.51 -22.12
N GLY A 175 0.86 29.99 -22.25
CA GLY A 175 2.08 30.70 -21.89
C GLY A 175 2.33 30.79 -20.36
N ARG A 176 1.53 30.08 -19.55
CA ARG A 176 1.65 29.99 -18.08
C ARG A 176 1.79 28.55 -17.63
N ILE A 177 0.77 27.74 -17.93
CA ILE A 177 0.74 26.31 -17.72
C ILE A 177 0.46 25.68 -19.08
N ASP A 178 1.39 24.92 -19.59
CA ASP A 178 1.19 24.16 -20.80
C ASP A 178 0.51 22.83 -20.47
N ARG A 179 -0.21 22.28 -21.46
CA ARG A 179 -0.85 20.96 -21.31
C ARG A 179 0.18 19.87 -20.93
N GLU A 180 1.38 19.96 -21.48
CA GLU A 180 2.46 19.00 -21.18
C GLU A 180 2.94 19.12 -19.72
N ASP A 181 2.80 20.27 -19.05
CA ASP A 181 3.11 20.40 -17.62
C ASP A 181 2.17 19.53 -16.80
N LEU A 182 0.86 19.60 -17.06
CA LEU A 182 -0.13 18.75 -16.38
C LEU A 182 0.09 17.27 -16.70
N ILE A 183 0.30 16.93 -17.97
CA ILE A 183 0.56 15.55 -18.40
C ILE A 183 1.79 14.99 -17.68
N ARG A 184 2.86 15.76 -17.60
CA ARG A 184 4.12 15.32 -17.00
C ARG A 184 3.97 15.10 -15.51
N VAL A 185 3.27 16.02 -14.82
CA VAL A 185 3.00 15.89 -13.38
C VAL A 185 2.06 14.70 -13.12
N CYS A 186 0.96 14.55 -13.87
CA CYS A 186 0.07 13.40 -13.70
C CYS A 186 0.78 12.05 -13.96
N ARG A 187 1.63 11.97 -14.99
CA ARG A 187 2.35 10.71 -15.26
C ARG A 187 3.32 10.30 -14.17
N SER A 188 3.94 11.27 -13.52
CA SER A 188 5.02 11.04 -12.56
C SER A 188 4.60 10.21 -11.34
N HIS A 189 3.31 10.17 -10.97
CA HIS A 189 2.88 9.36 -9.83
C HIS A 189 3.06 7.84 -10.07
N GLY A 190 2.97 7.39 -11.33
CA GLY A 190 3.17 5.99 -11.72
C GLY A 190 4.56 5.66 -12.30
N GLU A 191 5.48 6.63 -12.35
CA GLU A 191 6.85 6.45 -12.86
C GLU A 191 7.85 6.21 -11.71
N GLU A 192 9.08 5.80 -12.06
CA GLU A 192 10.15 5.68 -11.06
C GLU A 192 10.53 7.06 -10.49
N VAL A 193 10.78 7.13 -9.17
CA VAL A 193 11.13 8.41 -8.49
C VAL A 193 12.31 9.12 -9.16
N ARG A 194 13.31 8.37 -9.66
CA ARG A 194 14.47 8.93 -10.36
C ARG A 194 14.12 9.76 -11.59
N GLU A 195 12.97 9.50 -12.23
CA GLU A 195 12.53 10.24 -13.42
C GLU A 195 12.08 11.68 -13.08
N LEU A 196 11.81 11.97 -11.81
CA LEU A 196 11.55 13.33 -11.34
C LEU A 196 12.78 14.24 -11.48
N ALA A 197 13.99 13.68 -11.49
CA ALA A 197 15.23 14.43 -11.69
C ALA A 197 15.30 15.14 -13.06
N ASP A 198 14.62 14.58 -14.06
CA ASP A 198 14.60 15.11 -15.43
C ASP A 198 13.56 16.23 -15.64
N MET A 199 12.87 16.65 -14.56
CA MET A 199 11.91 17.74 -14.62
C MET A 199 12.57 19.08 -14.26
N ASP A 200 12.72 19.95 -15.24
CA ASP A 200 13.24 21.29 -15.00
C ASP A 200 12.11 22.29 -14.63
N PRO A 201 12.39 23.25 -13.75
CA PRO A 201 11.47 24.34 -13.50
C PRO A 201 11.31 25.21 -14.75
N VAL A 202 10.08 25.69 -15.00
CA VAL A 202 9.77 26.58 -16.12
C VAL A 202 9.22 27.89 -15.54
N HIS A 203 9.96 28.98 -15.71
CA HIS A 203 9.57 30.30 -15.21
C HIS A 203 9.26 30.28 -13.69
N SER A 204 7.99 30.54 -13.31
CA SER A 204 7.51 30.52 -11.92
C SER A 204 6.88 29.18 -11.48
N LEU A 205 6.98 28.16 -12.32
CA LEU A 205 6.34 26.85 -12.13
C LEU A 205 7.40 25.77 -11.87
N ASP A 206 7.44 25.22 -10.66
CA ASP A 206 8.31 24.10 -10.33
C ASP A 206 7.56 22.76 -10.48
N ARG A 207 7.65 22.18 -11.70
CA ARG A 207 6.97 20.91 -12.04
C ARG A 207 7.45 19.74 -11.18
N ARG A 208 8.74 19.71 -10.85
CA ARG A 208 9.32 18.65 -10.00
C ARG A 208 8.70 18.69 -8.61
N PHE A 209 8.60 19.87 -8.02
CA PHE A 209 7.95 20.03 -6.74
C PHE A 209 6.47 19.63 -6.77
N CYS A 210 5.73 20.06 -7.80
CA CYS A 210 4.34 19.66 -7.98
C CYS A 210 4.18 18.15 -8.14
N ALA A 211 5.08 17.50 -8.89
CA ALA A 211 5.10 16.06 -9.07
C ALA A 211 5.40 15.29 -7.76
N ILE A 212 6.35 15.78 -6.95
CA ILE A 212 6.66 15.23 -5.63
C ILE A 212 5.44 15.33 -4.71
N LEU A 213 4.78 16.48 -4.66
CA LEU A 213 3.59 16.67 -3.82
C LEU A 213 2.43 15.77 -4.24
N LEU A 214 2.16 15.67 -5.56
CA LEU A 214 1.13 14.76 -6.07
C LEU A 214 1.42 13.33 -5.67
N ARG A 215 2.62 12.85 -5.98
CA ARG A 215 3.04 11.48 -5.70
C ARG A 215 2.94 11.13 -4.23
N LEU A 216 3.45 11.99 -3.35
CA LEU A 216 3.39 11.75 -1.91
C LEU A 216 1.95 11.83 -1.38
N ALA A 217 1.14 12.79 -1.83
CA ALA A 217 -0.25 12.90 -1.41
C ALA A 217 -1.08 11.69 -1.86
N ASP A 218 -0.86 11.17 -3.06
CA ASP A 218 -1.53 9.98 -3.57
C ASP A 218 -1.21 8.74 -2.71
N ILE A 219 0.07 8.46 -2.43
CA ILE A 219 0.46 7.32 -1.59
C ILE A 219 0.07 7.49 -0.12
N LEU A 220 -0.09 8.72 0.38
CA LEU A 220 -0.51 8.97 1.76
C LEU A 220 -2.05 8.91 1.92
N ASP A 221 -2.82 8.83 0.85
CA ASP A 221 -4.27 8.58 0.91
C ASP A 221 -4.56 7.11 1.21
N PHE A 222 -4.27 6.75 2.45
CA PHE A 222 -4.31 5.38 2.94
C PHE A 222 -5.05 5.30 4.28
N ASP A 223 -6.37 5.41 4.21
CA ASP A 223 -7.29 5.30 5.35
C ASP A 223 -8.61 4.64 4.95
N ASP A 224 -9.53 4.49 5.90
CA ASP A 224 -10.82 3.83 5.73
C ASP A 224 -11.78 4.56 4.78
N SER A 225 -11.55 5.85 4.50
CA SER A 225 -12.37 6.60 3.53
C SER A 225 -12.26 6.05 2.10
N ARG A 226 -11.12 5.39 1.77
CA ARG A 226 -10.90 4.69 0.50
C ARG A 226 -11.61 3.33 0.41
N ALA A 227 -12.05 2.80 1.54
CA ALA A 227 -12.65 1.47 1.66
C ALA A 227 -13.87 1.49 2.61
N PRO A 228 -14.95 2.24 2.28
CA PRO A 228 -16.12 2.30 3.15
C PRO A 228 -16.68 0.91 3.45
N GLN A 229 -16.93 0.61 4.73
CA GLN A 229 -17.42 -0.67 5.22
C GLN A 229 -18.70 -1.16 4.49
N ALA A 230 -19.63 -0.24 4.20
CA ALA A 230 -20.85 -0.57 3.48
C ALA A 230 -20.61 -1.11 2.05
N ILE A 231 -19.54 -0.65 1.38
CA ILE A 231 -19.16 -1.14 0.05
C ILE A 231 -18.42 -2.49 0.17
N TYR A 232 -17.64 -2.68 1.22
CA TYR A 232 -17.00 -3.96 1.53
C TYR A 232 -18.06 -5.06 1.70
N GLU A 233 -19.06 -4.80 2.53
CA GLU A 233 -20.20 -5.70 2.75
C GLU A 233 -21.01 -5.95 1.47
N TYR A 234 -21.32 -4.89 0.71
CA TYR A 234 -22.03 -5.03 -0.57
C TYR A 234 -21.30 -5.91 -1.59
N ASN A 235 -19.98 -5.86 -1.59
CA ASN A 235 -19.15 -6.68 -2.48
C ASN A 235 -18.98 -8.13 -1.98
N GLU A 236 -19.47 -8.46 -0.77
CA GLU A 236 -19.39 -9.80 -0.16
C GLU A 236 -17.96 -10.37 -0.20
N PHE A 237 -16.95 -9.53 0.14
CA PHE A 237 -15.55 -9.91 0.06
C PHE A 237 -15.20 -11.13 0.92
N ASP A 238 -15.91 -11.36 2.03
CA ASP A 238 -15.70 -12.53 2.90
C ASP A 238 -16.07 -13.86 2.23
N GLU A 239 -16.97 -13.83 1.23
CA GLU A 239 -17.42 -15.01 0.50
C GLU A 239 -16.60 -15.28 -0.79
N LYS A 240 -15.69 -14.37 -1.15
CA LYS A 240 -14.89 -14.48 -2.38
C LYS A 240 -13.84 -15.58 -2.29
N THR A 241 -13.74 -16.38 -3.34
CA THR A 241 -12.84 -17.54 -3.40
C THR A 241 -11.76 -17.43 -4.46
N SER A 242 -11.92 -16.56 -5.47
CA SER A 242 -10.89 -16.38 -6.48
C SER A 242 -9.70 -15.60 -5.92
N TYR A 243 -8.50 -15.88 -6.42
CA TYR A 243 -7.27 -15.22 -5.96
C TYR A 243 -7.30 -13.69 -6.13
N SER A 244 -7.84 -13.20 -7.26
CA SER A 244 -7.93 -11.75 -7.53
C SER A 244 -8.89 -11.03 -6.60
N GLU A 245 -10.02 -11.67 -6.27
CA GLU A 245 -10.99 -11.13 -5.33
C GLU A 245 -10.46 -11.14 -3.90
N GLN A 246 -9.73 -12.19 -3.51
CA GLN A 246 -9.04 -12.24 -2.22
C GLN A 246 -7.94 -11.18 -2.11
N PHE A 247 -7.18 -10.95 -3.19
CA PHE A 247 -6.19 -9.89 -3.22
C PHE A 247 -6.85 -8.51 -3.04
N SER A 248 -7.99 -8.28 -3.72
CA SER A 248 -8.76 -7.06 -3.56
C SER A 248 -9.32 -6.92 -2.12
N ALA A 249 -9.87 -7.99 -1.54
CA ALA A 249 -10.32 -8.00 -0.16
C ALA A 249 -9.19 -7.61 0.81
N GLU A 250 -7.98 -8.15 0.64
CA GLU A 250 -6.83 -7.82 1.47
C GLU A 250 -6.38 -6.35 1.31
N GLU A 251 -6.53 -5.77 0.11
CA GLU A 251 -6.28 -4.32 -0.10
C GLU A 251 -7.32 -3.49 0.65
N TRP A 252 -8.60 -3.87 0.60
CA TRP A 252 -9.66 -3.24 1.37
C TRP A 252 -9.44 -3.36 2.88
N ASP A 253 -9.09 -4.56 3.37
CA ASP A 253 -8.81 -4.82 4.79
C ASP A 253 -7.67 -3.93 5.32
N LYS A 254 -6.64 -3.65 4.50
CA LYS A 254 -5.57 -2.71 4.88
C LYS A 254 -6.11 -1.31 5.11
N HIS A 255 -6.96 -0.82 4.21
CA HIS A 255 -7.55 0.50 4.33
C HIS A 255 -8.53 0.57 5.51
N LEU A 256 -9.39 -0.43 5.68
CA LEU A 256 -10.33 -0.53 6.82
C LEU A 256 -9.62 -0.56 8.17
N SER A 257 -8.43 -1.18 8.23
CA SER A 257 -7.60 -1.22 9.44
C SER A 257 -6.87 0.08 9.70
N SER A 258 -6.83 1.04 8.76
CA SER A 258 -6.02 2.24 8.80
C SER A 258 -6.83 3.47 9.19
N SER A 259 -6.36 4.22 10.18
CA SER A 259 -6.88 5.56 10.50
C SER A 259 -6.13 6.68 9.76
N GLY A 260 -5.19 6.33 8.89
CA GLY A 260 -4.43 7.24 8.06
C GLY A 260 -3.24 7.91 8.74
N PHE A 261 -2.73 8.94 8.07
CA PHE A 261 -1.57 9.70 8.50
C PHE A 261 -1.98 10.99 9.18
N ARG A 262 -1.27 11.34 10.25
CA ARG A 262 -1.39 12.63 10.95
C ARG A 262 -0.10 13.41 10.81
N PHE A 263 -0.25 14.71 10.57
CA PHE A 263 0.85 15.63 10.43
C PHE A 263 1.02 16.42 11.73
N GLU A 264 2.26 16.60 12.20
CA GLU A 264 2.53 17.54 13.28
C GLU A 264 2.07 18.96 12.91
N SER A 265 1.76 19.78 13.93
CA SER A 265 1.32 21.16 13.72
C SER A 265 2.35 21.94 12.88
N ALA A 266 1.85 22.79 11.99
CA ALA A 266 2.66 23.45 10.96
C ALA A 266 3.72 24.44 11.50
N GLU A 267 3.70 24.77 12.81
CA GLU A 267 4.48 25.86 13.40
C GLU A 267 6.00 25.62 13.43
N ASP A 268 6.50 24.39 13.26
CA ASP A 268 7.95 24.11 13.27
C ASP A 268 8.41 23.01 12.30
N ARG A 269 8.06 23.14 11.02
CA ARG A 269 8.55 22.24 9.95
C ARG A 269 9.85 22.74 9.29
N SER A 270 10.71 23.37 10.08
CA SER A 270 12.05 23.80 9.62
C SER A 270 13.04 22.63 9.63
N TYR A 271 12.73 21.56 10.38
CA TYR A 271 13.53 20.35 10.53
C TYR A 271 12.75 19.13 10.05
N PRO A 272 13.45 18.02 9.71
CA PRO A 272 12.78 16.76 9.39
C PRO A 272 11.89 16.30 10.54
N TYR A 273 10.63 16.05 10.25
CA TYR A 273 9.59 15.66 11.21
C TYR A 273 9.01 14.28 10.84
N PRO A 274 8.49 13.50 11.81
CA PRO A 274 7.82 12.26 11.51
C PRO A 274 6.39 12.48 11.01
N LEU A 275 5.84 11.47 10.32
CA LEU A 275 4.41 11.31 10.10
C LEU A 275 3.89 10.25 11.07
N ASP A 276 2.89 10.57 11.87
CA ASP A 276 2.22 9.57 12.69
C ASP A 276 1.23 8.78 11.84
N TYR A 277 1.35 7.45 11.87
CA TYR A 277 0.41 6.53 11.25
C TYR A 277 -0.24 5.66 12.31
N THR A 278 -1.57 5.51 12.24
CA THR A 278 -2.32 4.69 13.18
C THR A 278 -3.14 3.63 12.45
N ALA A 279 -3.10 2.40 12.95
CA ALA A 279 -3.92 1.30 12.47
C ALA A 279 -4.32 0.36 13.60
N GLU A 280 -5.46 -0.32 13.45
CA GLU A 280 -5.92 -1.40 14.31
C GLU A 280 -6.09 -2.66 13.47
N CYS A 281 -5.29 -3.67 13.74
CA CYS A 281 -5.20 -4.88 12.94
C CYS A 281 -5.72 -6.10 13.70
N HIS A 282 -6.66 -6.83 13.07
CA HIS A 282 -7.19 -8.10 13.58
C HIS A 282 -6.57 -9.32 12.88
N SER A 283 -5.61 -9.10 11.98
CA SER A 283 -4.92 -10.14 11.21
C SER A 283 -3.44 -9.82 11.06
N ILE A 284 -2.60 -10.79 11.44
CA ILE A 284 -1.14 -10.68 11.27
C ILE A 284 -0.73 -10.48 9.80
N LYS A 285 -1.48 -11.05 8.86
CA LYS A 285 -1.25 -10.91 7.42
C LYS A 285 -1.46 -9.46 6.98
N ILE A 286 -2.54 -8.82 7.44
CA ILE A 286 -2.87 -7.42 7.12
C ILE A 286 -1.85 -6.49 7.77
N GLU A 287 -1.50 -6.73 9.04
CA GLU A 287 -0.46 -5.96 9.73
C GLU A 287 0.88 -5.99 8.98
N GLN A 288 1.31 -7.17 8.52
CA GLN A 288 2.55 -7.28 7.75
C GLN A 288 2.49 -6.54 6.41
N LYS A 289 1.36 -6.62 5.72
CA LYS A 289 1.14 -5.86 4.48
C LYS A 289 1.18 -4.35 4.72
N ILE A 290 0.56 -3.87 5.81
CA ILE A 290 0.64 -2.46 6.22
C ILE A 290 2.10 -2.09 6.51
N LYS A 291 2.84 -2.89 7.27
CA LYS A 291 4.26 -2.63 7.55
C LYS A 291 5.10 -2.53 6.27
N CYS A 292 4.91 -3.46 5.33
CA CYS A 292 5.60 -3.40 4.03
C CYS A 292 5.22 -2.15 3.23
N TYR A 293 3.96 -1.72 3.30
CA TYR A 293 3.51 -0.46 2.68
C TYR A 293 4.19 0.75 3.31
N LEU A 294 4.25 0.83 4.63
CA LEU A 294 4.92 1.91 5.35
C LEU A 294 6.44 1.93 5.10
N ASP A 295 7.08 0.77 4.93
CA ASP A 295 8.49 0.68 4.49
C ASP A 295 8.68 1.26 3.08
N TRP A 296 7.70 1.08 2.21
CA TRP A 296 7.71 1.72 0.89
C TRP A 296 7.49 3.22 0.98
N VAL A 297 6.54 3.70 1.80
CA VAL A 297 6.31 5.13 2.06
C VAL A 297 7.58 5.80 2.58
N ASP A 298 8.29 5.19 3.52
CA ASP A 298 9.56 5.71 4.06
C ASP A 298 10.62 5.87 2.95
N ARG A 299 10.72 4.91 2.02
CA ARG A 299 11.63 5.02 0.86
C ARG A 299 11.23 6.15 -0.07
N GLU A 300 9.93 6.27 -0.40
CA GLU A 300 9.43 7.34 -1.26
C GLU A 300 9.69 8.74 -0.67
N LEU A 301 9.46 8.92 0.64
CA LEU A 301 9.76 10.16 1.37
C LEU A 301 11.25 10.52 1.27
N ASN A 302 12.13 9.54 1.51
CA ASN A 302 13.58 9.74 1.46
C ASN A 302 14.07 10.08 0.04
N ASP A 303 13.59 9.34 -0.97
CA ASP A 303 13.99 9.52 -2.36
C ASP A 303 13.49 10.86 -2.91
N CYS A 304 12.22 11.23 -2.64
CA CYS A 304 11.67 12.54 -2.98
C CYS A 304 12.43 13.67 -2.30
N SER A 305 12.76 13.53 -1.01
CA SER A 305 13.56 14.50 -0.26
C SER A 305 14.96 14.69 -0.85
N THR A 306 15.59 13.59 -1.27
CA THR A 306 16.92 13.61 -1.91
C THR A 306 16.88 14.33 -3.25
N ILE A 307 15.87 14.05 -4.10
CA ILE A 307 15.70 14.72 -5.38
C ILE A 307 15.42 16.22 -5.18
N LEU A 308 14.55 16.56 -4.25
CA LEU A 308 14.19 17.95 -3.97
C LEU A 308 15.41 18.80 -3.56
N ARG A 309 16.28 18.25 -2.71
CA ARG A 309 17.51 18.94 -2.23
C ARG A 309 18.60 18.99 -3.28
N ARG A 310 18.69 17.99 -4.16
CA ARG A 310 19.79 17.85 -5.12
C ARG A 310 19.67 18.84 -6.27
N PHE A 311 18.48 19.16 -6.70
CA PHE A 311 18.25 19.96 -7.90
C PHE A 311 17.84 21.38 -7.53
N ALA A 312 18.45 22.35 -8.22
CA ALA A 312 18.13 23.76 -8.03
C ALA A 312 16.65 24.06 -8.33
N GLY A 313 16.05 24.85 -7.47
CA GLY A 313 14.65 25.25 -7.59
C GLY A 313 14.27 26.08 -6.35
N ARG A 314 13.16 26.78 -6.40
CA ARG A 314 12.76 27.62 -5.27
C ARG A 314 12.30 26.80 -4.05
N TRP A 315 12.04 25.49 -4.25
CA TRP A 315 11.59 24.55 -3.23
C TRP A 315 12.69 23.61 -2.71
N ASN A 316 13.96 23.81 -3.09
CA ASN A 316 15.07 22.94 -2.68
C ASN A 316 15.31 22.88 -1.17
N ASN A 317 14.87 23.89 -0.42
CA ASN A 317 14.91 23.95 1.05
C ASN A 317 13.58 23.54 1.71
N PHE A 318 12.62 23.07 0.92
CA PHE A 318 11.37 22.55 1.49
C PHE A 318 11.64 21.24 2.22
N VAL A 319 11.10 21.12 3.43
CA VAL A 319 11.30 19.95 4.28
C VAL A 319 10.11 19.03 4.16
N LEU A 320 10.34 17.83 3.67
CA LEU A 320 9.39 16.73 3.67
C LEU A 320 9.49 15.93 4.98
N PRO A 321 8.44 15.17 5.35
CA PRO A 321 8.52 14.22 6.45
C PRO A 321 9.71 13.27 6.28
N ALA A 322 10.37 12.92 7.40
CA ALA A 322 11.57 12.10 7.36
C ALA A 322 11.26 10.59 7.35
N LYS A 323 10.22 10.19 8.09
CA LYS A 323 9.81 8.80 8.27
C LYS A 323 8.40 8.72 8.82
N VAL A 324 7.86 7.50 8.82
CA VAL A 324 6.58 7.17 9.42
C VAL A 324 6.78 6.57 10.81
N GLU A 325 6.20 7.21 11.84
CA GLU A 325 6.04 6.61 13.17
C GLU A 325 4.79 5.73 13.18
N ARG A 326 4.97 4.45 13.56
CA ARG A 326 3.97 3.40 13.34
C ARG A 326 3.26 3.05 14.64
N ASN A 327 2.04 3.53 14.82
CA ASN A 327 1.18 3.21 15.95
C ASN A 327 0.17 2.13 15.52
N ILE A 328 0.61 0.87 15.45
CA ILE A 328 -0.20 -0.26 15.01
C ILE A 328 -0.60 -1.07 16.24
N LEU A 329 -1.91 -1.11 16.52
CA LEU A 329 -2.50 -1.95 17.53
C LEU A 329 -2.83 -3.32 16.92
N SER A 330 -2.32 -4.39 17.52
CA SER A 330 -2.60 -5.77 17.12
C SER A 330 -3.60 -6.37 18.10
N GLU A 331 -4.78 -6.76 17.62
CA GLU A 331 -5.84 -7.33 18.46
C GLU A 331 -6.07 -8.81 18.12
N GLY A 332 -6.09 -9.64 19.16
CA GLY A 332 -6.37 -11.08 19.03
C GLY A 332 -5.19 -11.95 18.63
N TYR A 333 -3.98 -11.38 18.46
CA TYR A 333 -2.74 -12.13 18.17
C TYR A 333 -1.52 -11.40 18.70
N LEU A 334 -0.39 -12.13 18.83
CA LEU A 334 0.89 -11.54 19.21
C LEU A 334 1.57 -10.97 17.96
N SER A 335 1.78 -9.66 17.96
CA SER A 335 2.57 -8.98 16.93
C SER A 335 4.06 -9.04 17.26
N GLY A 336 4.88 -9.35 16.28
CA GLY A 336 6.34 -9.33 16.42
C GLY A 336 7.05 -9.73 15.13
N GLN A 337 8.36 -9.46 15.07
CA GLN A 337 9.20 -9.96 13.98
C GLN A 337 9.54 -11.43 14.25
N TYR A 338 8.58 -12.32 13.99
CA TYR A 338 8.79 -13.75 14.07
C TYR A 338 9.32 -14.25 12.74
N HIS A 339 10.58 -14.67 12.72
CA HIS A 339 11.20 -15.26 11.54
C HIS A 339 11.58 -16.71 11.84
N ILE A 340 11.27 -17.59 10.90
CA ILE A 340 11.88 -18.92 10.92
C ILE A 340 13.35 -18.76 10.55
N THR A 341 14.24 -19.02 11.50
CA THR A 341 15.68 -18.96 11.29
C THR A 341 16.30 -20.34 11.32
N LEU A 342 17.30 -20.54 10.50
CA LEU A 342 18.11 -21.75 10.53
C LEU A 342 19.19 -21.60 11.61
N ASP A 343 19.30 -22.59 12.48
CA ASP A 343 20.47 -22.76 13.33
C ASP A 343 21.56 -23.43 12.51
N GLN A 344 22.60 -22.70 12.16
CA GLN A 344 23.63 -23.18 11.24
C GLN A 344 24.32 -24.46 11.73
N ASP A 345 24.59 -24.58 13.03
CA ASP A 345 25.28 -25.71 13.61
C ASP A 345 24.39 -26.97 13.52
N GLN A 346 23.11 -26.83 13.84
CA GLN A 346 22.14 -27.93 13.76
C GLN A 346 21.80 -28.32 12.32
N VAL A 347 21.79 -27.37 11.41
CA VAL A 347 21.60 -27.64 9.98
C VAL A 347 22.81 -28.39 9.40
N MET A 348 24.04 -28.04 9.82
CA MET A 348 25.22 -28.78 9.41
C MET A 348 25.24 -30.23 9.93
N GLU A 349 24.78 -30.47 11.17
CA GLU A 349 24.56 -31.83 11.68
C GLU A 349 23.52 -32.60 10.87
N LEU A 350 22.42 -31.97 10.43
CA LEU A 350 21.41 -32.57 9.59
C LEU A 350 21.91 -32.89 8.18
N PHE A 351 22.80 -32.07 7.62
CA PHE A 351 23.41 -32.33 6.31
C PHE A 351 24.50 -33.42 6.36
N VAL A 352 25.12 -33.62 7.50
CA VAL A 352 26.09 -34.72 7.71
C VAL A 352 25.40 -36.02 8.08
N GLY A 353 24.15 -35.99 8.55
CA GLY A 353 23.30 -37.16 8.81
C GLY A 353 22.39 -37.50 7.62
N GLU A 354 22.34 -38.78 7.23
CA GLU A 354 21.68 -39.34 6.01
C GLU A 354 20.14 -39.18 5.97
N ASN A 355 19.49 -38.24 6.64
CA ASN A 355 18.02 -38.19 6.74
C ASN A 355 17.41 -36.86 6.32
N LEU A 356 17.51 -36.55 5.04
CA LEU A 356 16.63 -35.53 4.42
C LEU A 356 15.25 -36.18 4.14
N TYR A 357 14.21 -35.64 4.73
CA TYR A 357 12.84 -36.12 4.60
C TYR A 357 12.36 -36.07 3.15
N SER A 358 11.96 -37.23 2.61
CA SER A 358 11.39 -37.38 1.28
C SER A 358 9.86 -37.27 1.22
N ASP A 359 9.18 -37.14 2.38
CA ASP A 359 7.71 -37.14 2.46
C ASP A 359 7.15 -35.73 2.76
N PRO A 360 6.31 -35.18 1.88
CA PRO A 360 5.66 -33.89 2.11
C PRO A 360 4.78 -33.82 3.37
N ALA A 361 4.31 -34.97 3.90
CA ALA A 361 3.45 -35.03 5.08
C ALA A 361 4.22 -34.97 6.42
N VAL A 362 5.54 -34.88 6.39
CA VAL A 362 6.38 -34.88 7.61
C VAL A 362 5.99 -33.76 8.56
N PHE A 363 5.61 -32.56 8.07
CA PHE A 363 5.19 -31.46 8.92
C PHE A 363 4.00 -31.83 9.82
N VAL A 364 3.06 -32.65 9.34
CA VAL A 364 1.90 -33.13 10.12
C VAL A 364 2.39 -33.98 11.28
N ARG A 365 3.33 -34.89 11.00
CA ARG A 365 3.91 -35.75 12.05
C ARG A 365 4.64 -34.95 13.11
N GLU A 366 5.44 -33.96 12.71
CA GLU A 366 6.19 -33.11 13.64
C GLU A 366 5.24 -32.27 14.51
N LEU A 367 4.18 -31.70 13.94
CA LEU A 367 3.18 -30.95 14.71
C LEU A 367 2.44 -31.84 15.72
N ILE A 368 2.05 -33.06 15.32
CA ILE A 368 1.42 -34.04 16.23
C ILE A 368 2.39 -34.45 17.35
N GLN A 369 3.66 -34.68 17.00
CA GLN A 369 4.68 -35.05 18.00
C GLN A 369 4.86 -33.91 19.04
N ASN A 370 4.94 -32.67 18.58
CA ASN A 370 5.04 -31.50 19.47
C ASN A 370 3.84 -31.42 20.43
N ALA A 371 2.62 -31.65 19.94
CA ALA A 371 1.41 -31.67 20.76
C ALA A 371 1.44 -32.80 21.79
N ILE A 372 1.89 -34.01 21.39
CA ILE A 372 2.05 -35.15 22.29
C ILE A 372 3.07 -34.84 23.39
N ASP A 373 4.20 -34.24 23.04
CA ASP A 373 5.26 -33.91 23.99
C ASP A 373 4.83 -32.80 24.96
N ALA A 374 4.07 -31.82 24.47
CA ALA A 374 3.49 -30.77 25.31
C ALA A 374 2.52 -31.35 26.36
N VAL A 375 1.62 -32.24 25.96
CA VAL A 375 0.67 -32.94 26.85
C VAL A 375 1.41 -33.81 27.87
N ARG A 376 2.39 -34.58 27.41
CA ARG A 376 3.21 -35.43 28.32
C ARG A 376 3.98 -34.60 29.32
N THR A 377 4.57 -33.52 28.88
CA THR A 377 5.33 -32.60 29.74
C THR A 377 4.44 -31.97 30.79
N ARG A 378 3.24 -31.49 30.41
CA ARG A 378 2.28 -30.95 31.40
C ARG A 378 1.92 -31.97 32.44
N LYS A 379 1.60 -33.22 32.03
CA LYS A 379 1.28 -34.30 32.97
C LYS A 379 2.43 -34.61 33.93
N GLN A 380 3.68 -34.38 33.52
CA GLN A 380 4.86 -34.66 34.37
C GLN A 380 5.23 -33.52 35.31
N LEU A 381 5.00 -32.27 34.90
CA LEU A 381 5.49 -31.10 35.62
C LEU A 381 4.41 -30.33 36.38
N ASP A 382 3.15 -30.44 35.98
CA ASP A 382 2.03 -29.74 36.63
C ASP A 382 1.36 -30.63 37.67
N HIS A 383 1.82 -30.51 38.94
CA HIS A 383 1.29 -31.27 40.06
C HIS A 383 -0.08 -30.76 40.54
N SER A 384 -0.58 -29.63 40.01
CA SER A 384 -1.90 -29.08 40.32
C SER A 384 -3.04 -29.70 39.50
N LEU A 385 -2.74 -30.60 38.57
CA LEU A 385 -3.73 -31.25 37.72
C LEU A 385 -4.68 -32.14 38.50
N PRO A 386 -6.02 -32.11 38.23
CA PRO A 386 -6.98 -33.04 38.78
C PRO A 386 -6.61 -34.49 38.49
N SER A 387 -6.97 -35.42 39.36
CA SER A 387 -6.66 -36.85 39.20
C SER A 387 -7.31 -37.50 37.97
N ASP A 388 -8.37 -36.92 37.45
CA ASP A 388 -9.11 -37.32 36.27
C ASP A 388 -8.69 -36.55 35.01
N TRP A 389 -7.67 -35.67 35.07
CA TRP A 389 -7.19 -34.92 33.93
C TRP A 389 -6.68 -35.85 32.83
N THR A 390 -7.14 -35.60 31.63
CA THR A 390 -6.73 -36.32 30.41
C THR A 390 -6.13 -35.38 29.40
N GLY A 391 -5.01 -35.81 28.79
CA GLY A 391 -4.43 -35.09 27.65
C GLY A 391 -5.35 -35.17 26.45
N GLN A 392 -5.54 -34.05 25.79
CA GLN A 392 -6.37 -33.94 24.58
C GLN A 392 -5.59 -33.29 23.46
N ILE A 393 -5.73 -33.85 22.25
CA ILE A 393 -5.19 -33.29 21.02
C ILE A 393 -6.33 -33.30 19.98
N ASN A 394 -6.71 -32.14 19.51
CA ASN A 394 -7.75 -31.96 18.50
C ASN A 394 -7.12 -31.61 17.16
N ILE A 395 -7.53 -32.31 16.12
CA ILE A 395 -7.06 -32.07 14.74
C ILE A 395 -8.27 -31.69 13.91
N ARG A 396 -8.17 -30.59 13.18
CA ARG A 396 -9.20 -30.12 12.25
C ARG A 396 -8.58 -29.71 10.92
N THR A 397 -9.30 -29.98 9.83
CA THR A 397 -8.97 -29.50 8.51
C THR A 397 -10.19 -28.85 7.90
N TRP A 398 -10.00 -27.75 7.19
CA TRP A 398 -11.06 -27.09 6.44
C TRP A 398 -10.47 -26.33 5.26
N SER A 399 -11.32 -25.88 4.36
CA SER A 399 -10.95 -25.01 3.26
C SER A 399 -11.70 -23.70 3.40
N GLU A 400 -10.98 -22.58 3.32
CA GLU A 400 -11.53 -21.24 3.46
C GLU A 400 -10.75 -20.27 2.58
N ARG A 401 -11.45 -19.44 1.83
CA ARG A 401 -10.84 -18.41 0.94
C ARG A 401 -9.74 -18.98 0.02
N GLY A 402 -9.95 -20.21 -0.53
CA GLY A 402 -9.00 -20.87 -1.43
C GLY A 402 -7.75 -21.47 -0.77
N TYR A 403 -7.64 -21.41 0.55
CA TYR A 403 -6.58 -22.04 1.32
C TYR A 403 -7.08 -23.32 1.99
N HIS A 404 -6.18 -24.31 2.13
CA HIS A 404 -6.41 -25.50 2.93
C HIS A 404 -5.77 -25.30 4.29
N TRP A 405 -6.57 -25.34 5.34
CA TRP A 405 -6.14 -25.15 6.70
C TRP A 405 -6.02 -26.47 7.42
N PHE A 406 -4.97 -26.57 8.23
CA PHE A 406 -4.72 -27.67 9.12
C PHE A 406 -4.44 -27.11 10.52
N ARG A 407 -5.25 -27.51 11.49
CA ARG A 407 -5.17 -27.02 12.88
C ARG A 407 -4.94 -28.18 13.82
N ILE A 408 -3.95 -28.05 14.69
CA ILE A 408 -3.72 -28.91 15.83
C ILE A 408 -3.82 -28.06 17.10
N GLU A 409 -4.62 -28.53 18.04
CA GLU A 409 -4.81 -27.92 19.35
C GLU A 409 -4.54 -28.98 20.42
N ASP A 410 -3.75 -28.65 21.42
CA ASP A 410 -3.50 -29.48 22.58
C ASP A 410 -3.83 -28.74 23.88
N ASN A 411 -4.05 -29.51 24.96
CA ASN A 411 -4.16 -28.99 26.32
C ASN A 411 -2.86 -29.23 27.13
N GLY A 412 -1.73 -29.24 26.44
CA GLY A 412 -0.40 -29.43 27.02
C GLY A 412 0.12 -28.23 27.81
N ILE A 413 1.43 -28.19 28.05
CA ILE A 413 2.09 -27.16 28.86
C ILE A 413 2.11 -25.79 28.19
N GLY A 414 1.89 -25.71 26.85
CA GLY A 414 1.97 -24.48 26.07
C GLY A 414 3.41 -24.00 25.87
N MET A 415 3.54 -22.84 25.26
CA MET A 415 4.82 -22.18 24.98
C MET A 415 4.76 -20.71 25.40
N THR A 416 5.79 -20.26 26.10
CA THR A 416 6.00 -18.81 26.32
C THR A 416 6.51 -18.16 25.05
N GLU A 417 6.43 -16.83 24.98
CA GLU A 417 6.99 -16.09 23.85
C GLU A 417 8.49 -16.39 23.65
N ASP A 418 9.23 -16.55 24.73
CA ASP A 418 10.65 -16.87 24.68
C ASP A 418 10.92 -18.26 24.06
N ILE A 419 10.10 -19.26 24.43
CA ILE A 419 10.17 -20.60 23.83
C ILE A 419 9.83 -20.55 22.33
N ILE A 420 8.81 -19.77 21.95
CA ILE A 420 8.44 -19.57 20.55
C ILE A 420 9.62 -18.96 19.78
N ARG A 421 10.20 -17.88 20.27
CA ARG A 421 11.28 -17.14 19.57
C ARG A 421 12.59 -17.91 19.48
N ASN A 422 12.97 -18.60 20.55
CA ASN A 422 14.31 -19.18 20.65
C ASN A 422 14.40 -20.65 20.26
N TYR A 423 13.25 -21.35 20.19
CA TYR A 423 13.20 -22.78 19.91
C TYR A 423 12.21 -23.13 18.80
N PHE A 424 10.93 -22.80 18.96
CA PHE A 424 9.88 -23.24 18.03
C PHE A 424 10.10 -22.71 16.58
N LEU A 425 10.53 -21.46 16.45
CA LEU A 425 10.80 -20.82 15.15
C LEU A 425 12.24 -20.98 14.67
N LYS A 426 13.05 -21.80 15.34
CA LYS A 426 14.43 -22.11 14.93
C LYS A 426 14.55 -23.56 14.51
N VAL A 427 14.76 -23.78 13.21
CA VAL A 427 14.96 -25.13 12.67
C VAL A 427 16.22 -25.77 13.31
N GLY A 428 16.09 -27.01 13.72
CA GLY A 428 17.16 -27.77 14.39
C GLY A 428 17.24 -27.58 15.90
N ARG A 429 16.48 -26.65 16.51
CA ARG A 429 16.44 -26.48 17.97
C ARG A 429 15.21 -27.14 18.57
N SER A 430 15.40 -27.79 19.72
CA SER A 430 14.33 -28.37 20.53
C SER A 430 14.41 -27.83 21.96
N TYR A 431 13.31 -27.25 22.46
CA TYR A 431 13.21 -26.79 23.87
C TYR A 431 13.41 -27.94 24.85
N TYR A 432 12.86 -29.12 24.56
CA TYR A 432 12.96 -30.31 25.40
C TYR A 432 14.39 -30.84 25.55
N ASN A 433 15.30 -30.48 24.67
CA ASN A 433 16.72 -30.83 24.72
C ASN A 433 17.58 -29.73 25.35
N SER A 434 17.02 -28.56 25.66
CA SER A 434 17.74 -27.40 26.18
C SER A 434 18.13 -27.56 27.66
N ASP A 435 19.11 -26.79 28.10
CA ASP A 435 19.52 -26.71 29.50
C ASP A 435 18.47 -26.01 30.36
N GLU A 436 17.72 -25.06 29.77
CA GLU A 436 16.60 -24.36 30.39
C GLU A 436 15.49 -25.35 30.79
N PHE A 437 15.12 -26.25 29.88
CA PHE A 437 14.13 -27.29 30.17
C PHE A 437 14.62 -28.28 31.23
N ARG A 438 15.88 -28.65 31.21
CA ARG A 438 16.49 -29.52 32.24
C ARG A 438 16.43 -28.85 33.63
N GLN A 439 16.71 -27.56 33.72
CA GLN A 439 16.61 -26.79 34.96
C GLN A 439 15.15 -26.66 35.45
N GLU A 440 14.20 -26.44 34.55
CA GLU A 440 12.78 -26.41 34.85
C GLU A 440 12.30 -27.75 35.43
N LYS A 441 12.67 -28.86 34.78
CA LYS A 441 12.38 -30.21 35.22
C LYS A 441 13.00 -30.52 36.59
N HIS A 442 14.19 -29.99 36.87
CA HIS A 442 14.82 -30.12 38.17
C HIS A 442 14.08 -29.33 39.25
N ARG A 443 13.63 -28.10 38.98
CA ARG A 443 12.86 -27.28 39.90
C ARG A 443 11.53 -27.92 40.26
N CYS A 444 10.78 -28.43 39.28
CA CYS A 444 9.51 -29.10 39.50
C CYS A 444 9.64 -30.43 40.26
N LYS A 445 10.83 -31.06 40.29
CA LYS A 445 11.10 -32.27 41.10
C LYS A 445 11.53 -31.94 42.54
N ALA A 446 12.00 -30.73 42.77
CA ALA A 446 12.52 -30.29 44.09
C ALA A 446 11.41 -29.66 44.94
N ASP A 447 10.25 -29.34 44.42
CA ASP A 447 9.06 -28.87 45.12
C ASP A 447 7.97 -29.96 45.02
N PRO A 448 7.77 -30.79 46.07
CA PRO A 448 6.78 -31.85 46.06
C PRO A 448 5.35 -31.34 46.23
#